data_293ba603aa924616f44eed0093042b14
#
_entry.id   293ba603aa924616f44eed0093042b14
#
_cell.length_a   1.000
_cell.length_b   1.000
_cell.length_c   1.000
_cell.angle_alpha   90.00
_cell.angle_beta   90.00
_cell.angle_gamma   90.00
#
_symmetry.space_group_name_H-M   'P 1'
#
loop_
_entity.id
_entity.type
_entity.pdbx_description
1 polymer ?
#
loop_
_entity_poly.entity_id
_entity_poly.type
_entity_poly.pdbx_seq_one_letter_code
_entity_poly.pdbx_strand_id
1 'polypeptide(L)'
;MTPEDPFAIIARHLADHDRRAGQSVSSYAALGDSFTAGTGCEPEDRWADRLARGLRGRNPSLTYGNLAAHGATSEEVLEQVGPALQLEPDLVTVICGANDVLRSVRPDIDGYAHRLAEIFDRLRSALPRVAILTATSPESWSFLELGPRTESRVSNGIRNLNRATRSVSASRGVPCVDVADHPGLDDATNFSADGLHPSAAGHERAARELAAALHEHFGIDSGITWKEHG
;
A
#
# COMPACT_ATOMS: atom_id res chain seq x y z
N MET A 1 18.08 -27.18 -0.20
CA MET A 1 16.70 -26.75 0.12
C MET A 1 15.82 -27.35 -0.95
N THR A 2 14.97 -28.29 -0.60
CA THR A 2 13.94 -28.81 -1.51
C THR A 2 12.89 -27.71 -1.73
N PRO A 3 12.45 -27.44 -2.98
CA PRO A 3 11.37 -26.49 -3.22
C PRO A 3 10.11 -26.96 -2.50
N GLU A 4 9.45 -26.05 -1.78
CA GLU A 4 8.14 -26.35 -1.17
C GLU A 4 7.13 -26.74 -2.26
N ASP A 5 6.32 -27.74 -1.96
CA ASP A 5 5.27 -28.22 -2.87
C ASP A 5 4.28 -27.07 -3.18
N PRO A 6 4.06 -26.70 -4.44
CA PRO A 6 3.13 -25.65 -4.82
C PRO A 6 1.70 -25.85 -4.27
N PHE A 7 1.26 -27.10 -4.14
CA PHE A 7 -0.04 -27.44 -3.56
C PHE A 7 -0.09 -27.19 -2.04
N ALA A 8 1.03 -27.36 -1.32
CA ALA A 8 1.13 -27.03 0.10
C ALA A 8 1.05 -25.52 0.34
N ILE A 9 1.64 -24.72 -0.58
CA ILE A 9 1.55 -23.25 -0.55
C ILE A 9 0.10 -22.80 -0.79
N ILE A 10 -0.58 -23.36 -1.78
CA ILE A 10 -1.98 -23.07 -2.08
C ILE A 10 -2.90 -23.48 -0.93
N ALA A 11 -2.71 -24.69 -0.38
CA ALA A 11 -3.50 -25.19 0.74
C ALA A 11 -3.32 -24.33 1.99
N ARG A 12 -2.10 -23.82 2.25
CA ARG A 12 -1.83 -22.90 3.36
C ARG A 12 -2.51 -21.56 3.15
N HIS A 13 -2.47 -21.02 1.93
CA HIS A 13 -3.17 -19.78 1.57
C HIS A 13 -4.69 -19.88 1.75
N LEU A 14 -5.28 -20.97 1.27
CA LEU A 14 -6.71 -21.23 1.43
C LEU A 14 -7.09 -21.41 2.91
N ALA A 15 -6.30 -22.15 3.69
CA ALA A 15 -6.55 -22.34 5.11
C ALA A 15 -6.34 -21.05 5.94
N ASP A 16 -5.47 -20.14 5.51
CA ASP A 16 -5.30 -18.83 6.14
C ASP A 16 -6.43 -17.88 5.76
N HIS A 17 -6.93 -17.95 4.52
CA HIS A 17 -8.12 -17.21 4.08
C HIS A 17 -9.36 -17.63 4.86
N ASP A 18 -9.64 -18.95 4.98
CA ASP A 18 -10.77 -19.47 5.74
C ASP A 18 -10.72 -19.13 7.25
N ARG A 19 -9.51 -19.08 7.82
CA ARG A 19 -9.33 -18.70 9.24
C ARG A 19 -9.51 -17.20 9.49
N ARG A 20 -9.35 -16.36 8.48
CA ARG A 20 -9.52 -14.90 8.57
C ARG A 20 -10.88 -14.41 8.12
N ALA A 21 -11.61 -15.23 7.37
CA ALA A 21 -12.97 -14.93 6.94
C ALA A 21 -13.87 -14.67 8.16
N GLY A 22 -14.26 -13.39 8.35
CA GLY A 22 -15.06 -12.95 9.48
C GLY A 22 -14.28 -12.48 10.72
N GLN A 23 -12.94 -12.45 10.70
CA GLN A 23 -12.16 -11.84 11.78
C GLN A 23 -12.24 -10.31 11.69
N SER A 24 -12.75 -9.68 12.76
CA SER A 24 -12.74 -8.21 12.85
C SER A 24 -11.31 -7.72 13.14
N VAL A 25 -10.86 -6.71 12.39
CA VAL A 25 -9.58 -6.02 12.65
C VAL A 25 -9.70 -5.22 13.95
N SER A 26 -8.78 -5.44 14.88
CA SER A 26 -8.74 -4.75 16.17
C SER A 26 -7.71 -3.62 16.20
N SER A 27 -6.67 -3.72 15.38
CA SER A 27 -5.64 -2.69 15.26
C SER A 27 -5.14 -2.60 13.82
N TYR A 28 -5.05 -1.37 13.31
CA TYR A 28 -4.58 -1.07 11.95
C TYR A 28 -3.48 -0.01 11.98
N ALA A 29 -2.36 -0.29 11.31
CA ALA A 29 -1.27 0.67 11.10
C ALA A 29 -1.09 0.94 9.59
N ALA A 30 -1.06 2.22 9.21
CA ALA A 30 -0.76 2.65 7.85
C ALA A 30 0.66 3.24 7.79
N LEU A 31 1.54 2.62 7.00
CA LEU A 31 2.91 3.04 6.77
C LEU A 31 3.06 3.54 5.34
N GLY A 32 3.90 4.54 5.15
CA GLY A 32 4.14 5.04 3.80
C GLY A 32 4.64 6.47 3.74
N ASP A 33 4.41 7.06 2.59
CA ASP A 33 4.83 8.42 2.25
C ASP A 33 3.64 9.40 2.22
N SER A 34 3.75 10.47 1.42
CA SER A 34 2.73 11.52 1.30
C SER A 34 1.38 11.02 0.81
N PHE A 35 1.34 9.95 0.01
CA PHE A 35 0.10 9.33 -0.45
C PHE A 35 -0.69 8.72 0.72
N THR A 36 0.00 8.04 1.63
CA THR A 36 -0.60 7.45 2.82
C THR A 36 -0.86 8.49 3.91
N ALA A 37 0.06 9.46 4.09
CA ALA A 37 -0.13 10.59 5.00
C ALA A 37 -1.30 11.48 4.58
N GLY A 38 -1.71 11.43 3.30
CA GLY A 38 -2.82 12.22 2.75
C GLY A 38 -2.48 13.68 2.58
N THR A 39 -1.30 13.96 2.03
CA THR A 39 -0.85 15.33 1.79
C THR A 39 -1.84 16.08 0.90
N GLY A 40 -2.26 17.26 1.35
CA GLY A 40 -3.20 18.11 0.62
C GLY A 40 -4.68 17.78 0.83
N CYS A 41 -5.00 16.79 1.68
CA CYS A 41 -6.37 16.41 2.02
C CYS A 41 -6.66 16.54 3.52
N GLU A 42 -7.90 16.85 3.84
CA GLU A 42 -8.37 16.78 5.23
C GLU A 42 -8.33 15.32 5.73
N PRO A 43 -8.13 15.10 7.04
CA PRO A 43 -8.02 13.75 7.60
C PRO A 43 -9.15 12.81 7.18
N GLU A 44 -10.39 13.30 7.17
CA GLU A 44 -11.56 12.50 6.79
C GLU A 44 -11.56 12.03 5.35
N ASP A 45 -10.80 12.69 4.47
CA ASP A 45 -10.73 12.38 3.05
C ASP A 45 -9.58 11.46 2.67
N ARG A 46 -8.59 11.28 3.55
CA ARG A 46 -7.44 10.42 3.30
C ARG A 46 -7.86 8.96 3.17
N TRP A 47 -7.29 8.24 2.22
CA TRP A 47 -7.68 6.85 1.96
C TRP A 47 -7.49 5.94 3.19
N ALA A 48 -6.38 6.11 3.94
CA ALA A 48 -6.09 5.29 5.12
C ALA A 48 -7.07 5.57 6.26
N ASP A 49 -7.45 6.84 6.45
CA ASP A 49 -8.43 7.25 7.47
C ASP A 49 -9.86 6.83 7.07
N ARG A 50 -10.20 6.86 5.77
CA ARG A 50 -11.47 6.29 5.23
C ARG A 50 -11.54 4.79 5.51
N LEU A 51 -10.45 4.06 5.24
CA LEU A 51 -10.37 2.62 5.52
C LEU A 51 -10.52 2.34 7.03
N ALA A 52 -9.82 3.08 7.88
CA ALA A 52 -9.93 2.98 9.33
C ALA A 52 -11.35 3.29 9.82
N ARG A 53 -12.01 4.29 9.25
CA ARG A 53 -13.42 4.64 9.58
C ARG A 53 -14.35 3.49 9.21
N GLY A 54 -14.18 2.90 8.03
CA GLY A 54 -14.97 1.75 7.60
C GLY A 54 -14.77 0.54 8.52
N LEU A 55 -13.52 0.23 8.88
CA LEU A 55 -13.19 -0.85 9.84
C LEU A 55 -13.79 -0.57 11.23
N ARG A 56 -13.80 0.69 11.70
CA ARG A 56 -14.49 1.06 12.95
C ARG A 56 -15.99 0.83 12.91
N GLY A 57 -16.59 0.94 11.73
CA GLY A 57 -18.00 0.56 11.55
C GLY A 57 -18.27 -0.92 11.82
N ARG A 58 -17.24 -1.78 11.66
CA ARG A 58 -17.28 -3.22 11.98
C ARG A 58 -16.77 -3.53 13.39
N ASN A 59 -15.80 -2.78 13.87
CA ASN A 59 -15.25 -2.89 15.22
C ASN A 59 -15.04 -1.49 15.82
N PRO A 60 -15.98 -0.99 16.63
CA PRO A 60 -15.88 0.34 17.26
C PRO A 60 -14.64 0.53 18.14
N SER A 61 -14.02 -0.55 18.62
CA SER A 61 -12.83 -0.53 19.47
C SER A 61 -11.53 -0.51 18.65
N LEU A 62 -11.59 -0.35 17.32
CA LEU A 62 -10.40 -0.33 16.46
C LEU A 62 -9.38 0.72 16.92
N THR A 63 -8.17 0.27 17.22
CA THR A 63 -6.99 1.13 17.33
C THR A 63 -6.46 1.41 15.93
N TYR A 64 -6.12 2.67 15.62
CA TYR A 64 -5.60 3.05 14.32
C TYR A 64 -4.47 4.07 14.46
N GLY A 65 -3.39 3.86 13.72
CA GLY A 65 -2.29 4.81 13.56
C GLY A 65 -1.90 4.98 12.09
N ASN A 66 -1.95 6.23 11.60
CA ASN A 66 -1.31 6.61 10.34
C ASN A 66 0.09 7.12 10.69
N LEU A 67 1.11 6.31 10.38
CA LEU A 67 2.51 6.58 10.70
C LEU A 67 3.29 7.13 9.49
N ALA A 68 2.60 7.29 8.37
CA ALA A 68 3.18 7.76 7.12
C ALA A 68 3.64 9.23 7.26
N ALA A 69 4.68 9.57 6.51
CA ALA A 69 5.25 10.91 6.52
C ALA A 69 5.40 11.47 5.10
N HIS A 70 5.10 12.77 4.95
CA HIS A 70 5.27 13.45 3.67
C HIS A 70 6.71 13.34 3.17
N GLY A 71 6.88 12.92 1.90
CA GLY A 71 8.17 12.82 1.25
C GLY A 71 9.02 11.62 1.69
N ALA A 72 8.51 10.72 2.54
CA ALA A 72 9.29 9.59 3.03
C ALA A 72 9.75 8.67 1.90
N THR A 73 11.03 8.33 1.92
CA THR A 73 11.63 7.26 1.11
C THR A 73 11.40 5.90 1.79
N SER A 74 11.71 4.80 1.10
CA SER A 74 11.61 3.47 1.70
C SER A 74 12.50 3.29 2.94
N GLU A 75 13.60 4.04 3.07
CA GLU A 75 14.45 4.06 4.26
C GLU A 75 13.70 4.66 5.46
N GLU A 76 13.07 5.81 5.26
CA GLU A 76 12.27 6.47 6.29
C GLU A 76 10.99 5.67 6.63
N VAL A 77 10.42 4.94 5.66
CA VAL A 77 9.29 4.02 5.93
C VAL A 77 9.73 2.79 6.73
N LEU A 78 10.95 2.30 6.54
CA LEU A 78 11.50 1.23 7.37
C LEU A 78 11.58 1.64 8.86
N GLU A 79 11.85 2.93 9.15
CA GLU A 79 11.85 3.46 10.51
C GLU A 79 10.45 3.49 11.14
N GLN A 80 9.38 3.56 10.33
CA GLN A 80 7.99 3.53 10.81
C GLN A 80 7.59 2.17 11.39
N VAL A 81 8.33 1.10 11.08
CA VAL A 81 8.01 -0.27 11.56
C VAL A 81 8.05 -0.35 13.08
N GLY A 82 9.03 0.26 13.73
CA GLY A 82 9.14 0.24 15.20
C GLY A 82 7.89 0.81 15.89
N PRO A 83 7.48 2.05 15.58
CA PRO A 83 6.22 2.62 16.07
C PRO A 83 4.98 1.80 15.69
N ALA A 84 4.94 1.20 14.50
CA ALA A 84 3.81 0.37 14.08
C ALA A 84 3.66 -0.87 14.98
N LEU A 85 4.75 -1.54 15.32
CA LEU A 85 4.73 -2.72 16.18
C LEU A 85 4.19 -2.42 17.59
N GLN A 86 4.31 -1.19 18.09
CA GLN A 86 3.74 -0.79 19.38
C GLN A 86 2.21 -0.75 19.39
N LEU A 87 1.59 -0.66 18.21
CA LEU A 87 0.14 -0.76 18.05
C LEU A 87 -0.36 -2.21 18.02
N GLU A 88 0.53 -3.19 17.96
CA GLU A 88 0.22 -4.62 17.80
C GLU A 88 -0.80 -4.87 16.68
N PRO A 89 -0.58 -4.38 15.44
CA PRO A 89 -1.61 -4.37 14.43
C PRO A 89 -1.96 -5.77 13.88
N ASP A 90 -3.25 -5.99 13.66
CA ASP A 90 -3.77 -7.14 12.90
C ASP A 90 -3.65 -6.88 11.39
N LEU A 91 -3.67 -5.60 10.99
CA LEU A 91 -3.59 -5.14 9.61
C LEU A 91 -2.51 -4.06 9.49
N VAL A 92 -1.66 -4.19 8.48
CA VAL A 92 -0.70 -3.15 8.08
C VAL A 92 -0.81 -2.91 6.59
N THR A 93 -0.90 -1.64 6.19
CA THR A 93 -0.69 -1.23 4.80
C THR A 93 0.68 -0.57 4.68
N VAL A 94 1.45 -0.92 3.64
CA VAL A 94 2.79 -0.36 3.37
C VAL A 94 2.80 0.12 1.92
N ILE A 95 2.73 1.43 1.71
CA ILE A 95 2.76 2.02 0.36
C ILE A 95 3.86 3.08 0.31
N CYS A 96 4.93 2.80 -0.43
CA CYS A 96 6.10 3.67 -0.51
C CYS A 96 6.93 3.41 -1.77
N GLY A 97 7.91 4.27 -2.01
CA GLY A 97 8.93 4.07 -3.02
C GLY A 97 8.94 5.14 -4.11
N ALA A 98 7.82 5.85 -4.34
CA ALA A 98 7.80 6.93 -5.32
C ALA A 98 8.90 7.96 -5.05
N ASN A 99 9.16 8.30 -3.78
CA ASN A 99 10.20 9.26 -3.39
C ASN A 99 11.63 8.74 -3.59
N ASP A 100 11.86 7.43 -3.56
CA ASP A 100 13.16 6.83 -3.92
C ASP A 100 13.53 7.15 -5.37
N VAL A 101 12.52 7.31 -6.24
CA VAL A 101 12.69 7.69 -7.65
C VAL A 101 12.66 9.21 -7.84
N LEU A 102 11.66 9.89 -7.26
CA LEU A 102 11.43 11.32 -7.50
C LEU A 102 12.58 12.18 -6.96
N ARG A 103 13.14 11.82 -5.80
CA ARG A 103 14.20 12.56 -5.12
C ARG A 103 15.62 12.19 -5.60
N SER A 104 15.76 11.21 -6.51
CA SER A 104 17.08 10.74 -6.99
C SER A 104 17.23 10.86 -8.50
N VAL A 105 18.40 11.30 -8.96
CA VAL A 105 18.78 11.24 -10.37
C VAL A 105 19.22 9.84 -10.80
N ARG A 106 19.59 8.98 -9.83
CA ARG A 106 19.96 7.58 -10.02
C ARG A 106 19.29 6.75 -8.93
N PRO A 107 18.01 6.38 -9.09
CA PRO A 107 17.29 5.60 -8.10
C PRO A 107 17.97 4.25 -7.80
N ASP A 108 18.16 3.96 -6.52
CA ASP A 108 18.69 2.69 -6.04
C ASP A 108 17.53 1.68 -5.88
N ILE A 109 17.17 1.01 -6.97
CA ILE A 109 16.04 0.06 -7.00
C ILE A 109 16.36 -1.21 -6.19
N ASP A 110 17.60 -1.66 -6.19
CA ASP A 110 18.01 -2.83 -5.41
C ASP A 110 17.93 -2.53 -3.91
N GLY A 111 18.42 -1.37 -3.49
CA GLY A 111 18.28 -0.91 -2.11
C GLY A 111 16.82 -0.74 -1.70
N TYR A 112 15.97 -0.18 -2.57
CA TYR A 112 14.53 -0.15 -2.34
C TYR A 112 13.94 -1.55 -2.12
N ALA A 113 14.26 -2.50 -3.00
CA ALA A 113 13.79 -3.88 -2.89
C ALA A 113 14.20 -4.54 -1.57
N HIS A 114 15.44 -4.32 -1.12
CA HIS A 114 15.94 -4.82 0.16
C HIS A 114 15.17 -4.22 1.34
N ARG A 115 14.96 -2.89 1.35
CA ARG A 115 14.23 -2.21 2.43
C ARG A 115 12.76 -2.64 2.49
N LEU A 116 12.09 -2.76 1.34
CA LEU A 116 10.69 -3.25 1.30
C LEU A 116 10.60 -4.69 1.83
N ALA A 117 11.56 -5.52 1.44
CA ALA A 117 11.69 -6.88 1.94
C ALA A 117 11.85 -6.90 3.47
N GLU A 118 12.75 -6.07 4.00
CA GLU A 118 13.02 -5.96 5.43
C GLU A 118 11.81 -5.46 6.21
N ILE A 119 11.04 -4.51 5.68
CA ILE A 119 9.79 -4.05 6.29
C ILE A 119 8.83 -5.23 6.49
N PHE A 120 8.59 -6.02 5.43
CA PHE A 120 7.69 -7.17 5.51
C PHE A 120 8.21 -8.25 6.48
N ASP A 121 9.51 -8.53 6.43
CA ASP A 121 10.14 -9.55 7.26
C ASP A 121 10.10 -9.16 8.75
N ARG A 122 10.38 -7.90 9.10
CA ARG A 122 10.29 -7.39 10.48
C ARG A 122 8.85 -7.45 11.01
N LEU A 123 7.87 -7.02 10.21
CA LEU A 123 6.46 -7.06 10.60
C LEU A 123 6.00 -8.50 10.88
N ARG A 124 6.33 -9.46 10.00
CA ARG A 124 5.93 -10.87 10.17
C ARG A 124 6.67 -11.59 11.27
N SER A 125 7.96 -11.25 11.49
CA SER A 125 8.74 -11.85 12.59
C SER A 125 8.15 -11.46 13.95
N ALA A 126 7.73 -10.21 14.10
CA ALA A 126 7.12 -9.73 15.35
C ALA A 126 5.64 -10.15 15.47
N LEU A 127 4.90 -10.14 14.37
CA LEU A 127 3.47 -10.38 14.31
C LEU A 127 3.14 -11.48 13.27
N PRO A 128 3.29 -12.77 13.60
CA PRO A 128 3.19 -13.86 12.61
C PRO A 128 1.85 -13.97 11.88
N ARG A 129 0.79 -13.37 12.43
CA ARG A 129 -0.56 -13.39 11.85
C ARG A 129 -1.00 -12.07 11.23
N VAL A 130 -0.13 -11.08 11.16
CA VAL A 130 -0.47 -9.77 10.61
C VAL A 130 -0.87 -9.87 9.12
N ALA A 131 -1.96 -9.24 8.74
CA ALA A 131 -2.30 -9.01 7.35
C ALA A 131 -1.49 -7.83 6.84
N ILE A 132 -0.69 -8.03 5.79
CA ILE A 132 0.10 -6.96 5.16
C ILE A 132 -0.40 -6.79 3.74
N LEU A 133 -0.75 -5.56 3.36
CA LEU A 133 -1.14 -5.16 2.01
C LEU A 133 -0.20 -4.07 1.51
N THR A 134 0.22 -4.17 0.25
CA THR A 134 1.00 -3.12 -0.43
C THR A 134 0.37 -2.78 -1.78
N ALA A 135 0.94 -1.78 -2.46
CA ALA A 135 0.51 -1.40 -3.81
C ALA A 135 1.72 -0.96 -4.65
N THR A 136 1.57 -1.03 -5.97
CA THR A 136 2.49 -0.37 -6.91
C THR A 136 2.26 1.15 -6.90
N SER A 137 3.20 1.91 -7.48
CA SER A 137 3.05 3.35 -7.70
C SER A 137 2.46 3.62 -9.09
N PRO A 138 1.67 4.70 -9.29
CA PRO A 138 1.23 5.13 -10.61
C PRO A 138 2.38 5.28 -11.60
N GLU A 139 2.18 4.85 -12.85
CA GLU A 139 3.16 5.03 -13.94
C GLU A 139 2.86 6.24 -14.84
N SER A 140 1.65 6.80 -14.77
CA SER A 140 1.28 8.02 -15.46
C SER A 140 1.56 9.25 -14.59
N TRP A 141 2.22 10.24 -15.19
CA TRP A 141 2.59 11.52 -14.59
C TRP A 141 2.14 12.68 -15.47
N SER A 142 1.07 12.47 -16.25
CA SER A 142 0.58 13.39 -17.27
C SER A 142 0.12 14.75 -16.73
N PHE A 143 -0.18 14.84 -15.45
CA PHE A 143 -0.61 16.08 -14.79
C PHE A 143 0.56 16.86 -14.17
N LEU A 144 1.79 16.31 -14.24
CA LEU A 144 3.01 17.03 -13.85
C LEU A 144 3.70 17.63 -15.05
N GLU A 145 4.00 18.92 -15.01
CA GLU A 145 4.79 19.60 -16.04
C GLU A 145 6.28 19.23 -15.88
N LEU A 146 6.65 18.03 -16.30
CA LEU A 146 8.02 17.56 -16.31
C LEU A 146 8.69 17.81 -17.68
N GLY A 147 9.93 18.29 -17.67
CA GLY A 147 10.71 18.32 -18.90
C GLY A 147 11.00 16.90 -19.41
N PRO A 148 11.12 16.67 -20.75
CA PRO A 148 11.15 15.33 -21.36
C PRO A 148 12.20 14.36 -20.77
N ARG A 149 13.38 14.88 -20.38
CA ARG A 149 14.43 14.05 -19.75
C ARG A 149 14.05 13.60 -18.34
N THR A 150 13.41 14.48 -17.56
CA THR A 150 12.95 14.19 -16.20
C THR A 150 11.79 13.21 -16.25
N GLU A 151 10.83 13.43 -17.12
CA GLU A 151 9.70 12.55 -17.34
C GLU A 151 10.15 11.12 -17.71
N SER A 152 11.06 11.00 -18.70
CA SER A 152 11.62 9.71 -19.10
C SER A 152 12.36 9.01 -17.94
N ARG A 153 13.12 9.75 -17.14
CA ARG A 153 13.83 9.22 -15.97
C ARG A 153 12.84 8.73 -14.90
N VAL A 154 11.84 9.54 -14.57
CA VAL A 154 10.83 9.19 -13.55
C VAL A 154 10.03 7.98 -13.98
N SER A 155 9.50 7.98 -15.21
CA SER A 155 8.71 6.86 -15.73
C SER A 155 9.50 5.55 -15.77
N ASN A 156 10.78 5.59 -16.20
CA ASN A 156 11.64 4.42 -16.16
C ASN A 156 11.93 3.95 -14.74
N GLY A 157 12.21 4.91 -13.83
CA GLY A 157 12.46 4.62 -12.43
C GLY A 157 11.25 3.95 -11.75
N ILE A 158 10.05 4.50 -11.94
CA ILE A 158 8.81 3.95 -11.37
C ILE A 158 8.49 2.56 -11.95
N ARG A 159 8.65 2.33 -13.25
CA ARG A 159 8.47 0.99 -13.84
C ARG A 159 9.41 -0.05 -13.20
N ASN A 160 10.67 0.32 -12.97
CA ASN A 160 11.63 -0.57 -12.33
C ASN A 160 11.26 -0.81 -10.85
N LEU A 161 10.86 0.23 -10.14
CA LEU A 161 10.37 0.18 -8.77
C LEU A 161 9.14 -0.74 -8.66
N ASN A 162 8.13 -0.57 -9.53
CA ASN A 162 6.93 -1.41 -9.54
C ASN A 162 7.26 -2.88 -9.80
N ARG A 163 8.22 -3.16 -10.71
CA ARG A 163 8.69 -4.53 -10.93
C ARG A 163 9.32 -5.11 -9.65
N ALA A 164 10.14 -4.33 -8.93
CA ALA A 164 10.71 -4.74 -7.67
C ALA A 164 9.63 -4.97 -6.60
N THR A 165 8.65 -4.06 -6.49
CA THR A 165 7.51 -4.19 -5.56
C THR A 165 6.75 -5.49 -5.79
N ARG A 166 6.34 -5.77 -7.04
CA ARG A 166 5.65 -7.02 -7.38
C ARG A 166 6.49 -8.26 -7.04
N SER A 167 7.79 -8.25 -7.36
CA SER A 167 8.71 -9.36 -7.10
C SER A 167 8.89 -9.62 -5.60
N VAL A 168 9.16 -8.58 -4.81
CA VAL A 168 9.34 -8.67 -3.35
C VAL A 168 8.05 -9.15 -2.70
N SER A 169 6.91 -8.58 -3.08
CA SER A 169 5.59 -8.93 -2.53
C SER A 169 5.26 -10.41 -2.82
N ALA A 170 5.40 -10.84 -4.06
CA ALA A 170 5.15 -12.23 -4.46
C ALA A 170 6.05 -13.22 -3.70
N SER A 171 7.36 -12.92 -3.58
CA SER A 171 8.31 -13.80 -2.88
C SER A 171 8.01 -13.94 -1.38
N ARG A 172 7.26 -13.03 -0.81
CA ARG A 172 6.85 -13.01 0.60
C ARG A 172 5.37 -13.30 0.80
N GLY A 173 4.61 -13.60 -0.26
CA GLY A 173 3.17 -13.83 -0.16
C GLY A 173 2.44 -12.61 0.46
N VAL A 174 2.87 -11.38 0.11
CA VAL A 174 2.17 -10.14 0.46
C VAL A 174 1.34 -9.74 -0.74
N PRO A 175 0.01 -9.62 -0.62
CA PRO A 175 -0.82 -9.08 -1.69
C PRO A 175 -0.39 -7.67 -2.08
N CYS A 176 -0.37 -7.41 -3.40
CA CYS A 176 0.02 -6.13 -3.97
C CYS A 176 -1.07 -5.62 -4.91
N VAL A 177 -1.71 -4.53 -4.56
CA VAL A 177 -2.69 -3.87 -5.43
C VAL A 177 -1.95 -3.21 -6.58
N ASP A 178 -2.28 -3.61 -7.80
CA ASP A 178 -1.61 -3.06 -8.98
C ASP A 178 -2.37 -1.82 -9.48
N VAL A 179 -1.81 -0.65 -9.19
CA VAL A 179 -2.35 0.64 -9.61
C VAL A 179 -1.50 1.32 -10.68
N ALA A 180 -0.49 0.62 -11.21
CA ALA A 180 0.51 1.20 -12.12
C ALA A 180 -0.10 1.87 -13.36
N ASP A 181 -1.11 1.25 -13.96
CA ASP A 181 -1.85 1.70 -15.13
C ASP A 181 -3.37 1.77 -14.89
N HIS A 182 -3.77 2.03 -13.64
CA HIS A 182 -5.17 2.09 -13.26
C HIS A 182 -5.91 3.17 -14.06
N PRO A 183 -7.13 2.90 -14.62
CA PRO A 183 -7.87 3.87 -15.44
C PRO A 183 -8.14 5.22 -14.77
N GLY A 184 -8.22 5.25 -13.46
CA GLY A 184 -8.37 6.50 -12.70
C GLY A 184 -7.18 7.44 -12.77
N LEU A 185 -6.03 7.01 -13.29
CA LEU A 185 -4.83 7.86 -13.46
C LEU A 185 -4.98 8.85 -14.63
N ASP A 186 -5.90 8.62 -15.54
CA ASP A 186 -6.20 9.52 -16.67
C ASP A 186 -7.28 10.57 -16.33
N ASP A 187 -7.87 10.49 -15.15
CA ASP A 187 -8.90 11.41 -14.69
C ASP A 187 -8.30 12.48 -13.76
N ALA A 188 -8.18 13.71 -14.27
CA ALA A 188 -7.62 14.84 -13.53
C ALA A 188 -8.35 15.14 -12.21
N THR A 189 -9.62 14.75 -12.08
CA THR A 189 -10.38 14.96 -10.83
C THR A 189 -9.85 14.14 -9.66
N ASN A 190 -9.09 13.08 -9.93
CA ASN A 190 -8.45 12.25 -8.92
C ASN A 190 -7.15 12.85 -8.36
N PHE A 191 -6.68 13.97 -8.93
CA PHE A 191 -5.45 14.63 -8.50
C PHE A 191 -5.76 16.00 -7.88
N SER A 192 -4.92 16.40 -6.94
CA SER A 192 -4.93 17.74 -6.37
C SER A 192 -4.32 18.75 -7.38
N ALA A 193 -4.36 20.04 -7.03
CA ALA A 193 -3.88 21.11 -7.92
C ALA A 193 -2.39 20.99 -8.27
N ASP A 194 -1.60 20.22 -7.52
CA ASP A 194 -0.18 19.99 -7.80
C ASP A 194 0.07 18.90 -8.86
N GLY A 195 -0.99 18.20 -9.32
CA GLY A 195 -0.91 17.14 -10.30
C GLY A 195 -0.15 15.86 -9.84
N LEU A 196 0.26 15.81 -8.58
CA LEU A 196 1.04 14.71 -7.99
C LEU A 196 0.22 13.94 -6.94
N HIS A 197 -0.30 14.64 -5.94
CA HIS A 197 -1.02 14.03 -4.84
C HIS A 197 -2.49 13.80 -5.23
N PRO A 198 -3.11 12.75 -4.70
CA PRO A 198 -4.53 12.52 -4.93
C PRO A 198 -5.39 13.65 -4.33
N SER A 199 -6.48 13.96 -5.01
CA SER A 199 -7.59 14.73 -4.46
C SER A 199 -8.43 13.90 -3.49
N ALA A 200 -9.44 14.49 -2.86
CA ALA A 200 -10.43 13.74 -2.07
C ALA A 200 -11.10 12.59 -2.88
N ALA A 201 -11.36 12.82 -4.18
CA ALA A 201 -11.89 11.80 -5.08
C ALA A 201 -10.87 10.68 -5.36
N GLY A 202 -9.61 11.03 -5.59
CA GLY A 202 -8.52 10.06 -5.76
C GLY A 202 -8.31 9.21 -4.51
N HIS A 203 -8.34 9.82 -3.33
CA HIS A 203 -8.26 9.11 -2.06
C HIS A 203 -9.47 8.19 -1.82
N GLU A 204 -10.68 8.61 -2.21
CA GLU A 204 -11.87 7.77 -2.11
C GLU A 204 -11.74 6.53 -3.01
N ARG A 205 -11.27 6.71 -4.25
CA ARG A 205 -11.00 5.60 -5.18
C ARG A 205 -9.96 4.65 -4.60
N ALA A 206 -8.82 5.16 -4.13
CA ALA A 206 -7.78 4.35 -3.50
C ALA A 206 -8.31 3.54 -2.29
N ALA A 207 -9.14 4.15 -1.45
CA ALA A 207 -9.76 3.45 -0.32
C ALA A 207 -10.64 2.27 -0.77
N ARG A 208 -11.36 2.41 -1.89
CA ARG A 208 -12.20 1.34 -2.46
C ARG A 208 -11.35 0.19 -3.01
N GLU A 209 -10.30 0.49 -3.77
CA GLU A 209 -9.40 -0.53 -4.33
C GLU A 209 -8.70 -1.34 -3.22
N LEU A 210 -8.19 -0.64 -2.19
CA LEU A 210 -7.55 -1.30 -1.06
C LEU A 210 -8.56 -2.11 -0.23
N ALA A 211 -9.78 -1.62 -0.05
CA ALA A 211 -10.86 -2.34 0.63
C ALA A 211 -11.26 -3.62 -0.13
N ALA A 212 -11.35 -3.56 -1.45
CA ALA A 212 -11.61 -4.72 -2.29
C ALA A 212 -10.50 -5.77 -2.14
N ALA A 213 -9.23 -5.35 -2.21
CA ALA A 213 -8.09 -6.24 -2.01
C ALA A 213 -8.05 -6.86 -0.60
N LEU A 214 -8.40 -6.11 0.45
CA LEU A 214 -8.51 -6.64 1.81
C LEU A 214 -9.58 -7.74 1.91
N HIS A 215 -10.70 -7.53 1.24
CA HIS A 215 -11.76 -8.55 1.20
C HIS A 215 -11.30 -9.77 0.41
N GLU A 216 -10.75 -9.58 -0.79
CA GLU A 216 -10.32 -10.66 -1.68
C GLU A 216 -9.23 -11.54 -1.04
N HIS A 217 -8.19 -10.92 -0.48
CA HIS A 217 -7.01 -11.65 -0.02
C HIS A 217 -7.08 -12.10 1.45
N PHE A 218 -7.89 -11.44 2.26
CA PHE A 218 -7.92 -11.69 3.71
C PHE A 218 -9.33 -11.95 4.27
N GLY A 219 -10.40 -11.81 3.46
CA GLY A 219 -11.77 -11.87 3.95
C GLY A 219 -12.13 -10.74 4.91
N ILE A 220 -11.36 -9.66 4.93
CA ILE A 220 -11.59 -8.50 5.82
C ILE A 220 -12.67 -7.60 5.20
N ASP A 221 -13.83 -7.52 5.87
CA ASP A 221 -14.86 -6.55 5.51
C ASP A 221 -14.57 -5.19 6.14
N SER A 222 -14.13 -4.26 5.32
CA SER A 222 -13.85 -2.88 5.75
C SER A 222 -15.09 -1.99 5.89
N GLY A 223 -16.28 -2.47 5.50
CA GLY A 223 -17.48 -1.65 5.45
C GLY A 223 -17.52 -0.61 4.31
N ILE A 224 -16.47 -0.52 3.49
CA ILE A 224 -16.45 0.31 2.29
C ILE A 224 -17.06 -0.51 1.15
N THR A 225 -18.09 0.03 0.50
CA THR A 225 -18.70 -0.63 -0.66
C THR A 225 -17.92 -0.28 -1.92
N TRP A 226 -17.52 -1.30 -2.67
CA TRP A 226 -17.02 -1.19 -4.05
C TRP A 226 -18.09 -1.78 -4.97
N LYS A 227 -18.32 -1.15 -6.11
CA LYS A 227 -19.12 -1.77 -7.17
C LYS A 227 -18.13 -2.56 -8.03
N GLU A 228 -18.39 -3.85 -8.21
CA GLU A 228 -17.72 -4.60 -9.27
C GLU A 228 -18.01 -3.87 -10.59
N HIS A 229 -16.97 -3.42 -11.26
CA HIS A 229 -17.10 -2.89 -12.60
C HIS A 229 -17.24 -4.10 -13.51
N GLY A 230 -18.49 -4.35 -13.97
CA GLY A 230 -18.84 -5.36 -14.97
C GLY A 230 -18.30 -4.98 -16.35
#